data_f4ec426951584c3c697f4c6d7088c2f3
#
_entry.id   f4ec426951584c3c697f4c6d7088c2f3
#
_cell.length_a   1.000
_cell.length_b   1.000
_cell.length_c   1.000
_cell.angle_alpha   90.00
_cell.angle_beta   90.00
_cell.angle_gamma   90.00
#
_symmetry.space_group_name_H-M   'P 1'
#
loop_
_entity.id
_entity.type
_entity.pdbx_description
1 polymer ?
#
loop_
_entity_poly.entity_id
_entity_poly.type
_entity_poly.pdbx_seq_one_letter_code
_entity_poly.pdbx_strand_id
1 'polypeptide(L)' 'MLNGITEPSQQDYRNFQRHVDRLCLLIVASDCSDREIDIERLHLRVQAETLFPEKMPLYEMVYESRFCRLRQQFRERP' A
#
# COMPACT_ATOMS: atom_id res chain seq x y z
N MET A 1 -24.16 -14.40 -14.46
CA MET A 1 -23.64 -14.21 -14.12
C MET A 1 -23.14 -13.82 -13.20
N LEU A 2 -22.77 -13.80 -13.03
CA LEU A 2 -22.22 -13.47 -12.40
C LEU A 2 -22.18 -12.85 -11.52
N ASN A 3 -21.99 -12.80 -11.04
CA ASN A 3 -21.90 -12.31 -10.30
C ASN A 3 -21.54 -11.38 -9.54
N GLY A 4 -21.75 -11.18 -9.43
CA GLY A 4 -21.59 -10.03 -8.61
C GLY A 4 -20.28 -9.95 -7.88
N ILE A 5 -19.69 -11.00 -7.66
CA ILE A 5 -18.39 -10.99 -7.02
C ILE A 5 -17.33 -11.01 -8.08
N THR A 6 -16.55 -9.97 -8.09
CA THR A 6 -15.46 -9.86 -9.03
C THR A 6 -14.16 -10.07 -8.29
N GLU A 7 -13.46 -11.06 -8.68
CA GLU A 7 -12.09 -11.20 -8.19
C GLU A 7 -11.23 -10.18 -8.91
N PRO A 8 -10.24 -9.61 -8.22
CA PRO A 8 -9.32 -8.70 -8.87
C PRO A 8 -8.64 -9.38 -10.05
N SER A 9 -8.53 -8.68 -11.14
CA SER A 9 -7.83 -9.18 -12.32
C SER A 9 -6.32 -9.20 -12.05
N GLN A 10 -5.59 -9.89 -12.91
CA GLN A 10 -4.13 -9.83 -12.83
C GLN A 10 -3.61 -8.41 -12.97
N GLN A 11 -4.27 -7.63 -13.82
CA GLN A 11 -3.86 -6.24 -14.01
C GLN A 11 -4.07 -5.44 -12.72
N ASP A 12 -5.16 -5.70 -12.01
CA ASP A 12 -5.43 -5.04 -10.74
C ASP A 12 -4.33 -5.37 -9.72
N TYR A 13 -3.93 -6.64 -9.65
CA TYR A 13 -2.84 -7.04 -8.76
C TYR A 13 -1.54 -6.35 -9.14
N ARG A 14 -1.24 -6.28 -10.42
CA ARG A 14 -0.02 -5.63 -10.87
C ARG A 14 -0.01 -4.15 -10.55
N ASN A 15 -1.14 -3.49 -10.75
CA ASN A 15 -1.25 -2.08 -10.43
C ASN A 15 -1.08 -1.86 -8.93
N PHE A 16 -1.68 -2.73 -8.14
CA PHE A 16 -1.53 -2.67 -6.68
C PHE A 16 -0.06 -2.86 -6.29
N GLN A 17 0.60 -3.87 -6.84
CA GLN A 17 2.01 -4.11 -6.51
C GLN A 17 2.91 -2.96 -6.94
N ARG A 18 2.65 -2.37 -8.10
CA ARG A 18 3.40 -1.19 -8.51
C ARG A 18 3.22 -0.04 -7.54
N HIS A 19 2.01 0.13 -7.05
CA HIS A 19 1.72 1.19 -6.09
C HIS A 19 2.46 0.93 -4.78
N VAL A 20 2.48 -0.33 -4.33
CA VAL A 20 3.25 -0.72 -3.14
C VAL A 20 4.72 -0.41 -3.35
N ASP A 21 5.28 -0.85 -4.46
CA ASP A 21 6.70 -0.65 -4.75
C ASP A 21 7.05 0.84 -4.81
N ARG A 22 6.19 1.63 -5.44
CA ARG A 22 6.41 3.07 -5.52
C ARG A 22 6.41 3.70 -4.13
N LEU A 23 5.45 3.31 -3.29
CA LEU A 23 5.39 3.86 -1.95
C LEU A 23 6.64 3.51 -1.15
N CYS A 24 7.09 2.27 -1.24
CA CYS A 24 8.32 1.86 -0.58
C CYS A 24 9.50 2.72 -1.05
N LEU A 25 9.58 2.95 -2.35
CA LEU A 25 10.66 3.75 -2.91
C LEU A 25 10.59 5.20 -2.43
N LEU A 26 9.38 5.75 -2.37
CA LEU A 26 9.19 7.12 -1.86
C LEU A 26 9.65 7.23 -0.40
N ILE A 27 9.36 6.23 0.40
CA ILE A 27 9.77 6.23 1.80
C ILE A 27 11.30 6.20 1.93
N VAL A 28 11.94 5.37 1.12
CA VAL A 28 13.36 5.05 1.28
C VAL A 28 14.25 6.08 0.60
N ALA A 29 13.86 6.57 -0.57
CA ALA A 29 14.80 7.27 -1.45
C ALA A 29 14.32 8.61 -1.97
N SER A 30 13.22 9.15 -1.46
CA SER A 30 12.72 10.43 -1.99
C SER A 30 12.76 11.52 -0.93
N ASP A 31 12.59 12.76 -1.40
CA ASP A 31 12.46 13.94 -0.53
C ASP A 31 11.02 14.23 -0.16
N CYS A 32 10.10 13.33 -0.50
CA CYS A 32 8.69 13.50 -0.15
C CYS A 32 8.55 13.72 1.34
N SER A 33 7.66 14.65 1.71
CA SER A 33 7.34 14.87 3.11
C SER A 33 6.61 13.65 3.69
N ASP A 34 6.65 13.52 5.00
CA ASP A 34 5.90 12.44 5.66
C ASP A 34 4.42 12.56 5.39
N ARG A 35 3.92 13.80 5.26
CA ARG A 35 2.51 14.02 4.93
C ARG A 35 2.17 13.45 3.57
N GLU A 36 3.03 13.66 2.58
CA GLU A 36 2.81 13.11 1.25
C GLU A 36 2.82 11.59 1.27
N ILE A 37 3.70 11.02 2.07
CA ILE A 37 3.76 9.57 2.22
C ILE A 37 2.50 9.05 2.87
N ASP A 38 1.97 9.74 3.88
CA ASP A 38 0.72 9.34 4.51
C ASP A 38 -0.44 9.39 3.53
N ILE A 39 -0.48 10.41 2.67
CA ILE A 39 -1.52 10.50 1.66
C ILE A 39 -1.45 9.33 0.68
N GLU A 40 -0.26 9.01 0.22
CA GLU A 40 -0.08 7.87 -0.68
C GLU A 40 -0.45 6.57 0.01
N ARG A 41 -0.10 6.43 1.28
CA ARG A 41 -0.44 5.24 2.06
C ARG A 41 -1.95 5.08 2.17
N LEU A 42 -2.66 6.18 2.39
CA LEU A 42 -4.12 6.14 2.46
C LEU A 42 -4.74 5.76 1.12
N HIS A 43 -4.20 6.28 0.02
CA HIS A 43 -4.67 5.90 -1.31
C HIS A 43 -4.49 4.41 -1.55
N LEU A 44 -3.35 3.88 -1.14
CA LEU A 44 -3.07 2.47 -1.30
C LEU A 44 -4.00 1.63 -0.44
N ARG A 45 -4.29 2.09 0.77
CA ARG A 45 -5.23 1.40 1.65
C ARG A 45 -6.62 1.33 1.04
N VAL A 46 -7.08 2.44 0.46
CA VAL A 46 -8.39 2.45 -0.21
C VAL A 46 -8.39 1.49 -1.38
N GLN A 47 -7.31 1.46 -2.14
CA GLN A 47 -7.17 0.53 -3.25
C GLN A 47 -7.25 -0.92 -2.75
N ALA A 48 -6.56 -1.21 -1.65
CA ALA A 48 -6.60 -2.55 -1.07
C ALA A 48 -8.01 -2.91 -0.60
N GLU A 49 -8.71 -1.97 0.03
CA GLU A 49 -10.08 -2.21 0.46
C GLU A 49 -11.00 -2.50 -0.71
N THR A 50 -10.75 -1.88 -1.85
CA THR A 50 -11.54 -2.11 -3.05
C THR A 50 -11.25 -3.49 -3.65
N LEU A 51 -9.97 -3.87 -3.65
CA LEU A 51 -9.56 -5.13 -4.28
C LEU A 51 -9.71 -6.34 -3.36
N PHE A 52 -9.44 -6.17 -2.07
CA PHE A 52 -9.42 -7.28 -1.11
C PHE A 52 -10.16 -6.92 0.17
N PRO A 53 -11.45 -6.60 0.11
CA PRO A 53 -12.14 -6.11 1.31
C PRO A 53 -12.11 -7.10 2.46
N GLU A 54 -12.05 -8.40 2.17
CA GLU A 54 -12.07 -9.41 3.21
C GLU A 54 -10.69 -9.75 3.74
N LYS A 55 -9.65 -9.17 3.16
CA LYS A 55 -8.28 -9.48 3.55
C LYS A 55 -7.55 -8.29 4.14
N MET A 56 -8.31 -7.32 4.64
CA MET A 56 -7.69 -6.13 5.21
C MET A 56 -6.81 -6.40 6.42
N PRO A 57 -7.16 -7.33 7.33
CA PRO A 57 -6.22 -7.66 8.40
C PRO A 57 -4.88 -8.16 7.88
N LEU A 58 -4.91 -8.95 6.80
CA LEU A 58 -3.69 -9.44 6.17
C LEU A 58 -2.92 -8.30 5.53
N TYR A 59 -3.63 -7.38 4.85
CA TYR A 59 -3.01 -6.20 4.26
C TYR A 59 -2.26 -5.40 5.35
N GLU A 60 -2.90 -5.17 6.47
CA GLU A 60 -2.28 -4.40 7.55
C GLU A 60 -1.05 -5.10 8.09
N MET A 61 -1.14 -6.40 8.26
CA MET A 61 -0.02 -7.16 8.80
C MET A 61 1.16 -7.19 7.86
N VAL A 62 0.92 -7.29 6.56
CA VAL A 62 1.99 -7.44 5.58
C VAL A 62 2.50 -6.08 5.09
N TYR A 63 1.60 -5.21 4.68
CA TYR A 63 2.00 -3.98 3.98
C TYR A 63 2.11 -2.78 4.90
N GLU A 64 1.13 -2.54 5.76
CA GLU A 64 1.21 -1.39 6.68
C GLU A 64 2.37 -1.54 7.64
N SER A 65 2.61 -2.74 8.12
CA SER A 65 3.75 -3.02 8.99
C SER A 65 5.07 -2.75 8.27
N ARG A 66 5.13 -3.13 7.00
CA ARG A 66 6.33 -2.92 6.20
C ARG A 66 6.59 -1.43 6.00
N PHE A 67 5.55 -0.67 5.68
CA PHE A 67 5.71 0.78 5.49
C PHE A 67 6.17 1.44 6.79
N CYS A 68 5.58 1.06 7.90
CA CYS A 68 5.96 1.59 9.19
C CYS A 68 7.44 1.30 9.50
N ARG A 69 7.86 0.08 9.24
CA ARG A 69 9.25 -0.32 9.49
C ARG A 69 10.22 0.44 8.61
N LEU A 70 9.86 0.62 7.33
CA LEU A 70 10.71 1.38 6.42
C LEU A 70 10.82 2.83 6.85
N ARG A 71 9.72 3.44 7.29
CA ARG A 71 9.75 4.81 7.78
C ARG A 71 10.67 4.93 8.99
N GLN A 72 10.57 4.01 9.92
CA GLN A 72 11.43 4.02 11.11
C GLN A 72 12.89 3.87 10.73
N GLN A 73 13.16 3.01 9.76
CA GLN A 73 14.53 2.71 9.37
C GLN A 73 15.17 3.83 8.57
N PHE A 74 14.41 4.48 7.70
CA PHE A 74 14.99 5.41 6.74
C PHE A 74 14.62 6.87 6.96
N ARG A 75 13.60 7.16 7.75
CA ARG A 75 13.12 8.53 7.93
C ARG A 75 13.06 9.01 9.36
N GLU A 76 12.79 8.11 10.32
CA GLU A 76 12.68 8.49 11.72
C GLU A 76 13.99 8.17 12.42
N ARG A 77 14.95 9.01 12.21
CA ARG A 77 16.24 8.81 12.85
C ARG A 77 16.30 9.60 14.14
N PRO A 78 16.96 9.05 15.15
CA PRO A 78 17.25 9.81 16.37
C PRO A 78 18.19 10.96 16.10
#